data_658b601900577ab4b12a389216eeb15d
#
_entry.id   658b601900577ab4b12a389216eeb15d
#
_cell.length_a   1.000
_cell.length_b   1.000
_cell.length_c   1.000
_cell.angle_alpha   90.00
_cell.angle_beta   90.00
_cell.angle_gamma   90.00
#
_symmetry.space_group_name_H-M   'P 1'
#
loop_
_entity.id
_entity.type
_entity.pdbx_description
1 polymer ?
#
loop_
_entity_poly.entity_id
_entity_poly.type
_entity_poly.pdbx_seq_one_letter_code
_entity_poly.pdbx_strand_id
1 'polypeptide(L)'
;MHIGKHIADVIPHTVNGITELRDVMPTLLDLCESPVPETVDGCSLKKCIFQEASFIRSYLHGEHSFHSQLSNHYIVTEQDKFIWYSETGVEQYFDLVHDPRETHNAIADTDKQKRIAKLRRILIEELQDREEGYSDGTRLICQKPVDLLSNVHDY
;
A
#
# COMPACT_ATOMS: atom_id res chain seq x y z
N MET A 1 10.89 -16.76 -28.35
CA MET A 1 10.09 -15.99 -27.38
C MET A 1 9.58 -14.73 -28.07
N HIS A 2 8.26 -14.61 -28.33
CA HIS A 2 7.70 -13.51 -29.11
C HIS A 2 7.04 -12.47 -28.19
N ILE A 3 7.86 -11.76 -27.40
CA ILE A 3 7.36 -10.67 -26.53
C ILE A 3 6.82 -9.50 -27.37
N GLY A 4 7.39 -9.29 -28.59
CA GLY A 4 7.08 -8.12 -29.40
C GLY A 4 5.68 -8.09 -30.03
N LYS A 5 5.02 -9.23 -30.21
CA LYS A 5 3.76 -9.29 -30.96
C LYS A 5 2.54 -8.84 -30.12
N HIS A 6 2.60 -9.05 -28.80
CA HIS A 6 1.51 -8.66 -27.89
C HIS A 6 1.57 -7.19 -27.47
N ILE A 7 2.77 -6.64 -27.25
CA ILE A 7 2.93 -5.22 -26.87
C ILE A 7 2.61 -4.27 -28.04
N ALA A 8 2.92 -4.68 -29.28
CA ALA A 8 2.63 -3.89 -30.48
C ALA A 8 1.12 -3.70 -30.76
N ASP A 9 0.28 -4.60 -30.23
CA ASP A 9 -1.16 -4.57 -30.45
C ASP A 9 -1.92 -3.79 -29.36
N VAL A 10 -1.22 -3.28 -28.32
CA VAL A 10 -1.85 -2.53 -27.23
C VAL A 10 -2.17 -1.10 -27.67
N ILE A 11 -3.45 -0.78 -27.71
CA ILE A 11 -3.91 0.59 -27.93
C ILE A 11 -3.67 1.38 -26.63
N PRO A 12 -2.94 2.54 -26.68
CA PRO A 12 -2.75 3.37 -25.52
C PRO A 12 -4.06 3.74 -24.83
N HIS A 13 -4.17 3.47 -23.53
CA HIS A 13 -5.35 3.80 -22.73
C HIS A 13 -4.95 4.08 -21.29
N THR A 14 -5.85 4.67 -20.52
CA THR A 14 -5.66 4.92 -19.09
C THR A 14 -6.44 3.89 -18.29
N VAL A 15 -5.79 3.28 -17.31
CA VAL A 15 -6.42 2.40 -16.33
C VAL A 15 -6.42 3.12 -14.99
N ASN A 16 -7.61 3.29 -14.40
CA ASN A 16 -7.75 3.81 -13.06
C ASN A 16 -7.59 2.66 -12.05
N GLY A 17 -6.79 2.89 -11.02
CA GLY A 17 -6.57 1.91 -9.98
C GLY A 17 -5.30 2.18 -9.19
N ILE A 18 -5.18 1.53 -8.04
CA ILE A 18 -4.07 1.70 -7.13
C ILE A 18 -2.93 0.76 -7.55
N THR A 19 -1.79 1.33 -7.91
CA THR A 19 -0.58 0.58 -8.30
C THR A 19 0.62 0.98 -7.45
N GLU A 20 1.60 0.11 -7.40
CA GLU A 20 2.84 0.34 -6.66
C GLU A 20 4.06 -0.19 -7.40
N LEU A 21 5.26 0.19 -6.95
CA LEU A 21 6.50 -0.25 -7.59
C LEU A 21 6.71 -1.78 -7.51
N ARG A 22 6.16 -2.44 -6.48
CA ARG A 22 6.20 -3.91 -6.37
C ARG A 22 5.47 -4.62 -7.51
N ASP A 23 4.54 -3.95 -8.21
CA ASP A 23 3.80 -4.51 -9.35
C ASP A 23 4.63 -4.58 -10.64
N VAL A 24 5.73 -3.84 -10.74
CA VAL A 24 6.53 -3.77 -11.95
C VAL A 24 7.17 -5.11 -12.30
N MET A 25 7.84 -5.74 -11.33
CA MET A 25 8.56 -7.00 -11.57
C MET A 25 7.62 -8.14 -11.97
N PRO A 26 6.52 -8.45 -11.24
CA PRO A 26 5.60 -9.50 -11.65
C PRO A 26 4.93 -9.20 -13.00
N THR A 27 4.70 -7.92 -13.33
CA THR A 27 4.19 -7.53 -14.64
C THR A 27 5.17 -7.87 -15.76
N LEU A 28 6.45 -7.56 -15.59
CA LEU A 28 7.48 -7.87 -16.57
C LEU A 28 7.65 -9.38 -16.77
N LEU A 29 7.67 -10.14 -15.68
CA LEU A 29 7.76 -11.61 -15.76
C LEU A 29 6.55 -12.19 -16.52
N ASP A 30 5.35 -11.75 -16.19
CA ASP A 30 4.12 -12.22 -16.82
C ASP A 30 4.04 -11.83 -18.32
N LEU A 31 4.48 -10.63 -18.68
CA LEU A 31 4.61 -10.21 -20.08
C LEU A 31 5.64 -11.06 -20.84
N CYS A 32 6.67 -11.55 -20.17
CA CYS A 32 7.67 -12.46 -20.71
C CYS A 32 7.24 -13.93 -20.69
N GLU A 33 6.02 -14.24 -20.25
CA GLU A 33 5.52 -15.61 -20.06
C GLU A 33 6.40 -16.44 -19.11
N SER A 34 7.09 -15.77 -18.19
CA SER A 34 7.88 -16.38 -17.14
C SER A 34 7.05 -16.53 -15.87
N PRO A 35 7.23 -17.61 -15.10
CA PRO A 35 6.48 -17.78 -13.86
C PRO A 35 6.82 -16.68 -12.87
N VAL A 36 5.79 -16.09 -12.24
CA VAL A 36 5.94 -15.17 -11.11
C VAL A 36 6.09 -15.99 -9.83
N PRO A 37 7.16 -15.81 -9.06
CA PRO A 37 7.35 -16.53 -7.79
C PRO A 37 6.22 -16.20 -6.80
N GLU A 38 5.78 -17.19 -6.03
CA GLU A 38 4.72 -17.03 -5.00
C GLU A 38 5.12 -16.08 -3.86
N THR A 39 6.42 -15.84 -3.69
CA THR A 39 6.97 -14.93 -2.66
C THR A 39 6.91 -13.45 -3.05
N VAL A 40 6.33 -13.13 -4.21
CA VAL A 40 6.23 -11.74 -4.71
C VAL A 40 4.96 -11.10 -4.17
N ASP A 41 5.10 -10.00 -3.46
CA ASP A 41 3.97 -9.24 -2.88
C ASP A 41 3.19 -8.41 -3.91
N GLY A 42 3.82 -8.05 -5.03
CA GLY A 42 3.22 -7.26 -6.11
C GLY A 42 2.27 -8.08 -6.98
N CYS A 43 1.41 -7.40 -7.73
CA CYS A 43 0.45 -7.98 -8.65
C CYS A 43 0.80 -7.65 -10.10
N SER A 44 0.67 -8.64 -11.02
CA SER A 44 0.84 -8.37 -12.44
C SER A 44 -0.29 -7.48 -12.97
N LEU A 45 0.09 -6.43 -13.69
CA LEU A 45 -0.82 -5.51 -14.38
C LEU A 45 -1.11 -5.95 -15.83
N LYS A 46 -0.61 -7.10 -16.28
CA LYS A 46 -0.76 -7.58 -17.66
C LYS A 46 -2.21 -7.57 -18.12
N LYS A 47 -3.15 -8.07 -17.30
CA LYS A 47 -4.58 -8.09 -17.66
C LYS A 47 -5.16 -6.69 -17.84
N CYS A 48 -4.69 -5.71 -17.05
CA CYS A 48 -5.08 -4.32 -17.18
C CYS A 48 -4.50 -3.71 -18.47
N ILE A 49 -3.24 -4.00 -18.79
CA ILE A 49 -2.59 -3.54 -20.03
C ILE A 49 -3.32 -4.03 -21.28
N PHE A 50 -3.79 -5.27 -21.28
CA PHE A 50 -4.55 -5.85 -22.40
C PHE A 50 -6.06 -5.64 -22.31
N GLN A 51 -6.56 -4.84 -21.38
CA GLN A 51 -7.99 -4.55 -21.17
C GLN A 51 -8.85 -5.80 -20.87
N GLU A 52 -8.24 -6.84 -20.35
CA GLU A 52 -8.91 -8.10 -20.01
C GLU A 52 -9.58 -8.05 -18.64
N ALA A 53 -9.15 -7.16 -17.76
CA ALA A 53 -9.71 -6.94 -16.43
C ALA A 53 -9.55 -5.49 -15.99
N SER A 54 -10.49 -5.00 -15.16
CA SER A 54 -10.31 -3.81 -14.35
C SER A 54 -9.39 -4.12 -13.16
N PHE A 55 -8.90 -3.07 -12.51
CA PHE A 55 -7.91 -3.18 -11.43
C PHE A 55 -8.40 -4.02 -10.23
N ILE A 56 -7.49 -4.71 -9.55
CA ILE A 56 -7.76 -5.82 -8.62
C ILE A 56 -7.62 -5.46 -7.13
N ARG A 57 -7.02 -4.32 -6.79
CA ARG A 57 -6.65 -3.98 -5.42
C ARG A 57 -7.63 -2.98 -4.81
N SER A 58 -8.23 -3.32 -3.65
CA SER A 58 -9.16 -2.43 -2.95
C SER A 58 -8.44 -1.40 -2.06
N TYR A 59 -7.21 -1.68 -1.67
CA TYR A 59 -6.33 -0.80 -0.91
C TYR A 59 -4.86 -1.19 -1.10
N LEU A 60 -3.98 -0.31 -0.68
CA LEU A 60 -2.55 -0.53 -0.60
C LEU A 60 -2.10 -0.17 0.82
N HIS A 61 -1.31 -1.06 1.45
CA HIS A 61 -0.54 -0.76 2.64
C HIS A 61 0.85 -0.29 2.23
N GLY A 62 1.26 0.84 2.74
CA GLY A 62 2.61 1.34 2.61
C GLY A 62 3.18 1.78 3.95
N GLU A 63 4.49 1.82 4.01
CA GLU A 63 5.22 2.22 5.21
C GLU A 63 6.37 3.13 4.87
N HIS A 64 6.69 3.98 5.81
CA HIS A 64 7.85 4.84 5.76
C HIS A 64 8.55 4.79 7.12
N SER A 65 9.65 4.05 7.14
CA SER A 65 10.42 3.86 8.37
C SER A 65 11.60 4.82 8.39
N PHE A 66 11.56 5.75 9.32
CA PHE A 66 12.74 6.48 9.76
C PHE A 66 12.99 6.09 11.22
N HIS A 67 14.23 6.10 11.65
CA HIS A 67 14.59 6.08 13.08
C HIS A 67 14.20 7.42 13.73
N SER A 68 12.91 7.81 13.59
CA SER A 68 12.40 9.09 14.05
C SER A 68 10.89 9.05 14.24
N GLN A 69 10.38 10.07 14.93
CA GLN A 69 8.93 10.29 15.13
C GLN A 69 8.11 10.39 13.82
N LEU A 70 8.77 10.35 12.66
CA LEU A 70 8.13 10.38 11.34
C LEU A 70 7.83 8.99 10.78
N SER A 71 8.24 7.90 11.47
CA SER A 71 7.88 6.54 11.07
C SER A 71 6.37 6.38 11.02
N ASN A 72 5.86 5.93 9.90
CA ASN A 72 4.42 5.83 9.71
C ASN A 72 4.05 4.65 8.81
N HIS A 73 2.83 4.19 8.97
CA HIS A 73 2.14 3.23 8.13
C HIS A 73 0.88 3.88 7.57
N TYR A 74 0.50 3.51 6.36
CA TYR A 74 -0.68 4.08 5.74
C TYR A 74 -1.45 3.08 4.90
N ILE A 75 -2.76 3.30 4.83
CA ILE A 75 -3.66 2.63 3.90
C ILE A 75 -4.13 3.66 2.88
N VAL A 76 -3.97 3.32 1.60
CA VAL A 76 -4.49 4.12 0.47
C VAL A 76 -5.54 3.32 -0.27
N THR A 77 -6.65 3.96 -0.59
CA THR A 77 -7.67 3.47 -1.52
C THR A 77 -7.81 4.45 -2.69
N GLU A 78 -8.66 4.16 -3.66
CA GLU A 78 -8.98 5.12 -4.71
C GLU A 78 -9.67 6.40 -4.21
N GLN A 79 -10.24 6.35 -2.99
CA GLN A 79 -11.08 7.42 -2.45
C GLN A 79 -10.41 8.19 -1.32
N ASP A 80 -9.50 7.55 -0.59
CA ASP A 80 -9.00 8.12 0.65
C ASP A 80 -7.64 7.52 1.07
N LYS A 81 -7.02 8.20 2.02
CA LYS A 81 -5.76 7.80 2.64
C LYS A 81 -5.83 7.98 4.14
N PHE A 82 -5.45 6.97 4.88
CA PHE A 82 -5.29 6.99 6.33
C PHE A 82 -3.83 6.74 6.68
N ILE A 83 -3.25 7.59 7.51
CA ILE A 83 -1.85 7.51 7.96
C ILE A 83 -1.84 7.41 9.48
N TRP A 84 -1.02 6.52 10.01
CA TRP A 84 -0.76 6.38 11.43
C TRP A 84 0.74 6.45 11.70
N TYR A 85 1.15 7.33 12.60
CA TYR A 85 2.53 7.51 13.02
C TYR A 85 2.83 6.58 14.19
N SER A 86 3.70 5.60 13.98
CA SER A 86 3.89 4.47 14.89
C SER A 86 4.50 4.84 16.25
N GLU A 87 5.31 5.89 16.32
CA GLU A 87 5.92 6.32 17.58
C GLU A 87 5.00 7.23 18.41
N THR A 88 4.22 8.08 17.76
CA THR A 88 3.43 9.12 18.42
C THR A 88 1.94 8.79 18.53
N GLY A 89 1.45 7.86 17.72
CA GLY A 89 0.03 7.55 17.61
C GLY A 89 -0.80 8.61 16.88
N VAL A 90 -0.15 9.63 16.32
CA VAL A 90 -0.85 10.64 15.53
C VAL A 90 -1.46 10.00 14.30
N GLU A 91 -2.68 10.39 13.98
CA GLU A 91 -3.42 9.92 12.81
C GLU A 91 -3.74 11.08 11.87
N GLN A 92 -3.76 10.78 10.58
CA GLN A 92 -4.22 11.69 9.53
C GLN A 92 -5.16 10.95 8.59
N TYR A 93 -6.12 11.68 8.05
CA TYR A 93 -7.04 11.17 7.03
C TYR A 93 -7.26 12.21 5.93
N PHE A 94 -7.20 11.77 4.68
CA PHE A 94 -7.39 12.60 3.50
C PHE A 94 -8.45 11.98 2.58
N ASP A 95 -9.40 12.81 2.16
CA ASP A 95 -10.43 12.47 1.17
C ASP A 95 -9.87 12.80 -0.23
N LEU A 96 -9.33 11.81 -0.91
CA LEU A 96 -8.66 12.00 -2.20
C LEU A 96 -9.60 12.34 -3.35
N VAL A 97 -10.91 12.15 -3.17
CA VAL A 97 -11.92 12.53 -4.17
C VAL A 97 -12.14 14.05 -4.17
N HIS A 98 -12.25 14.65 -2.98
CA HIS A 98 -12.54 16.08 -2.83
C HIS A 98 -11.27 16.91 -2.61
N ASP A 99 -10.22 16.30 -2.10
CA ASP A 99 -8.91 16.91 -1.85
C ASP A 99 -7.76 16.04 -2.38
N PRO A 100 -7.58 15.89 -3.70
CA PRO A 100 -6.52 15.05 -4.28
C PRO A 100 -5.10 15.57 -4.01
N ARG A 101 -4.95 16.74 -3.39
CA ARG A 101 -3.65 17.32 -3.00
C ARG A 101 -3.33 17.11 -1.52
N GLU A 102 -4.21 16.44 -0.77
CA GLU A 102 -4.00 16.15 0.66
C GLU A 102 -3.71 17.44 1.49
N THR A 103 -4.42 18.53 1.20
CA THR A 103 -4.20 19.82 1.86
C THR A 103 -4.97 19.98 3.16
N HIS A 104 -6.03 19.16 3.38
CA HIS A 104 -6.87 19.19 4.55
C HIS A 104 -6.88 17.84 5.27
N ASN A 105 -6.32 17.81 6.50
CA ASN A 105 -6.41 16.63 7.36
C ASN A 105 -7.79 16.54 7.99
N ALA A 106 -8.65 15.68 7.45
CA ALA A 106 -10.04 15.50 7.88
C ALA A 106 -10.21 14.45 9.00
N ILE A 107 -9.16 14.15 9.78
CA ILE A 107 -9.21 13.15 10.85
C ILE A 107 -10.24 13.48 11.93
N ALA A 108 -10.52 14.76 12.17
CA ALA A 108 -11.49 15.23 13.16
C ALA A 108 -12.92 15.38 12.61
N ASP A 109 -13.13 15.22 11.31
CA ASP A 109 -14.44 15.42 10.69
C ASP A 109 -15.42 14.32 11.08
N THR A 110 -16.55 14.70 11.62
CA THR A 110 -17.53 13.77 12.19
C THR A 110 -18.18 12.85 11.15
N ASP A 111 -18.40 13.36 9.95
CA ASP A 111 -18.96 12.59 8.82
C ASP A 111 -17.98 11.56 8.24
N LYS A 112 -16.68 11.70 8.49
CA LYS A 112 -15.64 10.77 8.03
C LYS A 112 -15.34 9.64 9.02
N GLN A 113 -15.77 9.73 10.28
CA GLN A 113 -15.36 8.80 11.34
C GLN A 113 -15.63 7.32 11.02
N LYS A 114 -16.74 7.01 10.35
CA LYS A 114 -17.07 5.63 9.94
C LYS A 114 -16.06 5.10 8.93
N ARG A 115 -15.62 5.94 8.01
CA ARG A 115 -14.64 5.58 6.98
C ARG A 115 -13.23 5.44 7.59
N ILE A 116 -12.84 6.38 8.44
CA ILE A 116 -11.59 6.34 9.20
C ILE A 116 -11.48 5.05 10.01
N ALA A 117 -12.54 4.68 10.75
CA ALA A 117 -12.57 3.45 11.52
C ALA A 117 -12.37 2.19 10.66
N LYS A 118 -12.93 2.17 9.44
CA LYS A 118 -12.72 1.08 8.49
C LYS A 118 -11.25 0.97 8.05
N LEU A 119 -10.61 2.08 7.67
CA LEU A 119 -9.21 2.07 7.24
C LEU A 119 -8.26 1.73 8.38
N ARG A 120 -8.54 2.25 9.59
CA ARG A 120 -7.79 1.89 10.80
C ARG A 120 -7.89 0.38 11.08
N ARG A 121 -9.06 -0.22 10.89
CA ARG A 121 -9.24 -1.66 11.05
C ARG A 121 -8.41 -2.47 10.06
N ILE A 122 -8.38 -2.06 8.79
CA ILE A 122 -7.52 -2.68 7.78
C ILE A 122 -6.05 -2.59 8.22
N LEU A 123 -5.59 -1.42 8.67
CA LEU A 123 -4.21 -1.26 9.13
C LEU A 123 -3.87 -2.13 10.36
N ILE A 124 -4.80 -2.28 11.30
CA ILE A 124 -4.66 -3.18 12.45
C ILE A 124 -4.42 -4.62 11.97
N GLU A 125 -5.19 -5.08 10.99
CA GLU A 125 -5.11 -6.42 10.41
C GLU A 125 -3.79 -6.62 9.65
N GLU A 126 -3.36 -5.64 8.85
CA GLU A 126 -2.08 -5.67 8.12
C GLU A 126 -0.85 -5.75 9.04
N LEU A 127 -0.93 -5.16 10.23
CA LEU A 127 0.20 -5.09 11.17
C LEU A 127 0.15 -6.15 12.27
N GLN A 128 -0.90 -7.00 12.31
CA GLN A 128 -1.17 -7.88 13.43
C GLN A 128 -0.03 -8.88 13.72
N ASP A 129 0.51 -9.52 12.70
CA ASP A 129 1.47 -10.63 12.86
C ASP A 129 2.91 -10.20 12.54
N ARG A 130 3.17 -8.89 12.55
CA ARG A 130 4.50 -8.36 12.27
C ARG A 130 5.39 -8.36 13.53
N GLU A 131 6.67 -8.62 13.33
CA GLU A 131 7.67 -8.70 14.41
C GLU A 131 7.80 -7.41 15.21
N GLU A 132 7.51 -6.25 14.59
CA GLU A 132 7.55 -4.95 15.22
C GLU A 132 6.49 -4.75 16.30
N GLY A 133 5.43 -5.57 16.32
CA GLY A 133 4.39 -5.54 17.35
C GLY A 133 3.53 -4.27 17.35
N TYR A 134 3.34 -3.64 16.19
CA TYR A 134 2.51 -2.44 16.04
C TYR A 134 1.01 -2.68 16.14
N SER A 135 0.58 -3.93 16.24
CA SER A 135 -0.82 -4.30 16.40
C SER A 135 -0.99 -5.53 17.30
N ASP A 136 -2.03 -5.52 18.14
CA ASP A 136 -2.47 -6.70 18.91
C ASP A 136 -3.71 -7.38 18.27
N GLY A 137 -4.05 -7.02 17.03
CA GLY A 137 -5.24 -7.49 16.32
C GLY A 137 -6.52 -6.75 16.68
N THR A 138 -6.49 -5.90 17.72
CA THR A 138 -7.64 -5.08 18.16
C THR A 138 -7.38 -3.59 18.05
N ARG A 139 -6.14 -3.16 18.21
CA ARG A 139 -5.70 -1.76 18.16
C ARG A 139 -4.26 -1.63 17.67
N LEU A 140 -3.93 -0.42 17.23
CA LEU A 140 -2.56 -0.01 16.94
C LEU A 140 -1.81 0.28 18.24
N ILE A 141 -0.55 -0.17 18.32
CA ILE A 141 0.32 -0.03 19.49
C ILE A 141 1.49 0.88 19.15
N CYS A 142 1.54 2.03 19.80
CA CYS A 142 2.64 2.97 19.61
C CYS A 142 3.92 2.43 20.23
N GLN A 143 4.99 2.40 19.45
CA GLN A 143 6.32 2.05 19.94
C GLN A 143 7.38 2.59 18.98
N LYS A 144 8.61 2.68 19.48
CA LYS A 144 9.74 3.10 18.65
C LYS A 144 9.98 2.11 17.52
N PRO A 145 10.43 2.60 16.35
CA PRO A 145 10.84 1.73 15.26
C PRO A 145 11.88 0.73 15.75
N VAL A 146 11.71 -0.53 15.36
CA VAL A 146 12.70 -1.57 15.63
C VAL A 146 13.90 -1.32 14.72
N ASP A 147 15.08 -1.17 15.29
CA ASP A 147 16.31 -1.10 14.52
C ASP A 147 16.70 -2.52 14.06
N LEU A 148 16.20 -2.88 12.88
CA LEU A 148 16.49 -4.19 12.27
C LEU A 148 17.96 -4.36 11.90
N LEU A 149 18.74 -3.27 11.84
CA LEU A 149 20.17 -3.31 11.49
C LEU A 149 21.09 -3.47 12.71
N SER A 150 20.59 -3.23 13.92
CA SER A 150 21.40 -3.39 15.15
C SER A 150 21.80 -4.85 15.39
N ASN A 151 21.08 -5.81 14.81
CA ASN A 151 21.37 -7.24 14.93
C ASN A 151 22.37 -7.77 13.89
N VAL A 152 22.86 -6.94 12.98
CA VAL A 152 23.79 -7.36 11.90
C VAL A 152 25.27 -7.28 12.36
N HIS A 153 25.56 -6.74 13.54
CA HIS A 153 26.92 -6.52 14.02
C HIS A 153 27.53 -7.67 14.83
N ASP A 154 26.83 -8.79 15.01
CA ASP A 154 27.30 -9.95 15.78
C ASP A 154 27.74 -11.15 14.93
N TYR A 155 28.29 -10.91 13.71
CA TYR A 155 28.94 -11.95 12.91
C TYR A 155 30.39 -11.60 12.58
#